data_50da9cbdd15a5bc182785b2643537d3a
#
_entry.id   50da9cbdd15a5bc182785b2643537d3a
#
_cell.length_a   1.000
_cell.length_b   1.000
_cell.length_c   1.000
_cell.angle_alpha   90.00
_cell.angle_beta   90.00
_cell.angle_gamma   90.00
#
_symmetry.space_group_name_H-M   'P 1'
#
loop_
_entity.id
_entity.type
_entity.pdbx_description
1 polymer ?
#
loop_
_entity_poly.entity_id
_entity_poly.type
_entity_poly.pdbx_seq_one_letter_code
_entity_poly.pdbx_strand_id
1 'polypeptide(L)'
;VEKKLTLDIDTMLKKMRLEERLYRLRCVEAWSMAVPWSGFPLADLVKLARPLAGAKYLVMQTFKDAAMAPGQKQFWYPWPYTDGLTLAEATNELAFIATGLYGNPIPKQNGAPLRLAVPWKYGFKSIKSIVRFHFTASRPKTFWSIAGPTEYGFWANVNPKIDHPRWSQATERVLGTNKRVPTLLYNGYAEQVAGLYAGMTGEKLFM
;
A
#
# COMPACT_ATOMS: atom_id res chain seq x y z
N VAL A 1 14.36 -14.88 1.35
CA VAL A 1 15.16 -14.36 2.47
C VAL A 1 16.23 -15.36 2.84
N GLU A 2 17.35 -14.88 3.37
CA GLU A 2 18.43 -15.76 3.86
C GLU A 2 17.98 -16.63 5.04
N LYS A 3 17.21 -16.06 5.94
CA LYS A 3 16.63 -16.75 7.10
C LYS A 3 15.22 -16.24 7.36
N LYS A 4 14.26 -17.16 7.53
CA LYS A 4 12.91 -16.81 7.94
C LYS A 4 12.94 -16.12 9.32
N LEU A 5 12.28 -14.99 9.44
CA LEU A 5 12.12 -14.24 10.69
C LEU A 5 10.67 -14.38 11.17
N THR A 6 10.51 -14.58 12.48
CA THR A 6 9.24 -14.45 13.19
C THR A 6 9.49 -13.50 14.33
N LEU A 7 8.80 -12.37 14.34
CA LEU A 7 8.99 -11.30 15.32
C LEU A 7 7.62 -10.90 15.86
N ASP A 8 7.52 -10.71 17.16
CA ASP A 8 6.41 -9.94 17.73
C ASP A 8 6.56 -8.46 17.37
N ILE A 9 5.48 -7.70 17.54
CA ILE A 9 5.44 -6.29 17.16
C ILE A 9 6.46 -5.46 17.94
N ASP A 10 6.55 -5.66 19.25
CA ASP A 10 7.44 -4.87 20.11
C ASP A 10 8.90 -5.09 19.75
N THR A 11 9.29 -6.36 19.51
CA THR A 11 10.63 -6.72 19.06
C THR A 11 10.95 -6.13 17.69
N MET A 12 9.97 -6.11 16.78
CA MET A 12 10.14 -5.49 15.48
C MET A 12 10.33 -3.98 15.58
N LEU A 13 9.45 -3.29 16.33
CA LEU A 13 9.51 -1.83 16.48
C LEU A 13 10.83 -1.35 17.12
N LYS A 14 11.37 -2.10 18.08
CA LYS A 14 12.70 -1.82 18.67
C LYS A 14 13.85 -1.85 17.66
N LYS A 15 13.66 -2.52 16.51
CA LYS A 15 14.67 -2.63 15.45
C LYS A 15 14.47 -1.60 14.34
N MET A 16 13.39 -0.82 14.37
CA MET A 16 13.02 0.15 13.35
C MET A 16 13.27 1.57 13.81
N ARG A 17 13.63 2.44 12.88
CA ARG A 17 13.71 3.88 13.11
C ARG A 17 12.32 4.47 12.97
N LEU A 18 11.65 4.67 14.10
CA LEU A 18 10.31 5.27 14.11
C LEU A 18 10.39 6.76 13.80
N GLU A 19 9.49 7.21 12.93
CA GLU A 19 9.36 8.62 12.52
C GLU A 19 7.90 8.95 12.21
N GLU A 20 7.58 10.23 12.04
CA GLU A 20 6.27 10.70 11.62
C GLU A 20 6.34 11.28 10.20
N ARG A 21 5.32 10.97 9.38
CA ARG A 21 5.18 11.45 8.00
C ARG A 21 3.77 11.91 7.71
N LEU A 22 3.64 13.14 7.23
CA LEU A 22 2.37 13.65 6.71
C LEU A 22 2.22 13.24 5.25
N TYR A 23 1.33 12.30 4.96
CA TYR A 23 1.06 11.84 3.60
C TYR A 23 -0.36 12.12 3.15
N ARG A 24 -0.52 12.41 1.86
CA ARG A 24 -1.82 12.37 1.19
C ARG A 24 -2.23 10.91 0.98
N LEU A 25 -3.45 10.57 1.38
CA LEU A 25 -4.12 9.33 1.01
C LEU A 25 -5.15 9.65 -0.06
N ARG A 26 -5.11 8.97 -1.20
CA ARG A 26 -6.02 9.15 -2.32
C ARG A 26 -6.78 7.84 -2.59
N CYS A 27 -8.07 7.83 -2.34
CA CYS A 27 -8.91 6.68 -2.67
C CYS A 27 -9.19 6.62 -4.17
N VAL A 28 -9.29 5.41 -4.73
CA VAL A 28 -9.74 5.23 -6.10
C VAL A 28 -11.13 5.83 -6.36
N GLU A 29 -11.97 5.95 -5.34
CA GLU A 29 -13.30 6.59 -5.38
C GLU A 29 -13.27 8.13 -5.35
N ALA A 30 -12.18 8.74 -5.78
CA ALA A 30 -12.05 10.18 -5.98
C ALA A 30 -12.27 11.05 -4.72
N TRP A 31 -11.71 10.62 -3.59
CA TRP A 31 -11.56 11.44 -2.40
C TRP A 31 -10.16 11.33 -1.82
N SER A 32 -9.74 12.33 -1.07
CA SER A 32 -8.41 12.39 -0.44
C SER A 32 -8.45 12.99 0.95
N MET A 33 -7.40 12.73 1.70
CA MET A 33 -7.11 13.37 2.98
C MET A 33 -5.61 13.37 3.25
N ALA A 34 -5.13 14.30 4.06
CA ALA A 34 -3.79 14.27 4.63
C ALA A 34 -3.82 13.52 5.97
N VAL A 35 -2.87 12.62 6.18
CA VAL A 35 -2.79 11.79 7.39
C VAL A 35 -1.37 11.83 7.94
N PRO A 36 -1.16 12.27 9.19
CA PRO A 36 0.12 12.13 9.87
C PRO A 36 0.26 10.69 10.39
N TRP A 37 1.08 9.91 9.70
CA TRP A 37 1.39 8.53 10.06
C TRP A 37 2.62 8.46 10.94
N SER A 38 2.57 7.71 12.03
CA SER A 38 3.76 7.30 12.79
C SER A 38 4.14 5.87 12.38
N GLY A 39 5.43 5.60 12.21
CA GLY A 39 5.89 4.29 11.77
C GLY A 39 7.35 4.29 11.31
N PHE A 40 7.68 3.51 10.28
CA PHE A 40 9.04 3.37 9.78
C PHE A 40 9.11 3.15 8.27
N PRO A 41 10.24 3.50 7.60
CA PRO A 41 10.45 3.22 6.19
C PRO A 41 10.36 1.72 5.89
N LEU A 42 9.61 1.33 4.85
CA LEU A 42 9.52 -0.09 4.43
C LEU A 42 10.90 -0.63 4.03
N ALA A 43 11.79 0.22 3.53
CA ALA A 43 13.16 -0.14 3.21
C ALA A 43 13.92 -0.73 4.41
N ASP A 44 13.67 -0.25 5.64
CA ASP A 44 14.33 -0.77 6.84
C ASP A 44 13.90 -2.22 7.13
N LEU A 45 12.61 -2.54 6.91
CA LEU A 45 12.11 -3.92 7.00
C LEU A 45 12.70 -4.81 5.91
N VAL A 46 12.78 -4.33 4.67
CA VAL A 46 13.40 -5.06 3.56
C VAL A 46 14.86 -5.36 3.88
N LYS A 47 15.62 -4.38 4.40
CA LYS A 47 17.01 -4.54 4.83
C LYS A 47 17.14 -5.58 5.95
N LEU A 48 16.26 -5.53 6.96
CA LEU A 48 16.23 -6.50 8.05
C LEU A 48 15.94 -7.92 7.55
N ALA A 49 15.03 -8.06 6.57
CA ALA A 49 14.60 -9.35 6.05
C ALA A 49 15.66 -10.03 5.13
N ARG A 50 16.60 -9.29 4.55
CA ARG A 50 17.69 -9.78 3.67
C ARG A 50 17.15 -10.67 2.55
N PRO A 51 16.38 -10.13 1.58
CA PRO A 51 15.86 -10.92 0.48
C PRO A 51 16.99 -11.48 -0.38
N LEU A 52 16.80 -12.69 -0.92
CA LEU A 52 17.73 -13.30 -1.87
C LEU A 52 17.73 -12.51 -3.19
N ALA A 53 18.85 -12.58 -3.93
CA ALA A 53 19.04 -11.82 -5.18
C ALA A 53 17.98 -12.08 -6.25
N GLY A 54 17.33 -13.23 -6.26
CA GLY A 54 16.24 -13.55 -7.19
C GLY A 54 14.88 -12.92 -6.84
N ALA A 55 14.74 -12.28 -5.68
CA ALA A 55 13.49 -11.63 -5.31
C ALA A 55 13.27 -10.37 -6.13
N LYS A 56 12.07 -10.21 -6.70
CA LYS A 56 11.65 -9.03 -7.47
C LYS A 56 10.49 -8.29 -6.84
N TYR A 57 9.71 -8.97 -6.01
CA TYR A 57 8.50 -8.44 -5.40
C TYR A 57 8.47 -8.74 -3.90
N LEU A 58 7.89 -7.80 -3.16
CA LEU A 58 7.45 -7.95 -1.78
C LEU A 58 5.94 -8.12 -1.76
N VAL A 59 5.47 -9.23 -1.19
CA VAL A 59 4.04 -9.54 -1.00
C VAL A 59 3.70 -9.37 0.47
N MET A 60 2.58 -8.77 0.75
CA MET A 60 2.05 -8.53 2.09
C MET A 60 0.68 -9.20 2.21
N GLN A 61 0.41 -9.81 3.35
CA GLN A 61 -0.88 -10.44 3.64
C GLN A 61 -1.44 -9.98 4.98
N THR A 62 -2.76 -9.75 5.01
CA THR A 62 -3.49 -9.55 6.25
C THR A 62 -3.76 -10.88 6.97
N PHE A 63 -4.16 -10.83 8.23
CA PHE A 63 -4.62 -12.02 8.93
C PHE A 63 -5.85 -12.64 8.26
N LYS A 64 -6.08 -13.95 8.51
CA LYS A 64 -7.30 -14.64 8.11
C LYS A 64 -7.92 -15.29 9.34
N ASP A 65 -8.97 -14.66 9.86
CA ASP A 65 -9.76 -15.13 10.99
C ASP A 65 -11.20 -14.62 10.82
N ALA A 66 -12.07 -15.49 10.36
CA ALA A 66 -13.47 -15.17 10.09
C ALA A 66 -14.33 -15.05 11.38
N ALA A 67 -13.82 -15.45 12.53
CA ALA A 67 -14.48 -15.21 13.82
C ALA A 67 -14.23 -13.76 14.26
N MET A 68 -12.97 -13.28 14.12
CA MET A 68 -12.59 -11.90 14.44
C MET A 68 -13.07 -10.89 13.38
N ALA A 69 -13.06 -11.28 12.11
CA ALA A 69 -13.45 -10.43 10.98
C ALA A 69 -14.53 -11.12 10.13
N PRO A 70 -15.82 -11.02 10.48
CA PRO A 70 -16.92 -11.75 9.82
C PRO A 70 -17.03 -11.50 8.31
N GLY A 71 -16.57 -10.34 7.79
CA GLY A 71 -16.48 -10.06 6.36
C GLY A 71 -15.61 -11.05 5.58
N GLN A 72 -14.68 -11.73 6.25
CA GLN A 72 -13.84 -12.77 5.63
C GLN A 72 -14.59 -14.09 5.36
N LYS A 73 -15.86 -14.21 5.77
CA LYS A 73 -16.76 -15.32 5.40
C LYS A 73 -17.28 -15.17 3.96
N GLN A 74 -17.16 -14.01 3.35
CA GLN A 74 -17.60 -13.75 1.98
C GLN A 74 -16.72 -14.53 1.00
N PHE A 75 -17.23 -15.66 0.50
CA PHE A 75 -16.48 -16.65 -0.31
C PHE A 75 -16.12 -16.13 -1.71
N TRP A 76 -16.79 -15.07 -2.20
CA TRP A 76 -16.51 -14.45 -3.50
C TRP A 76 -15.30 -13.52 -3.48
N TYR A 77 -14.75 -13.20 -2.30
CA TYR A 77 -13.52 -12.47 -2.17
C TYR A 77 -12.31 -13.38 -1.88
N PRO A 78 -11.16 -13.14 -2.49
CA PRO A 78 -9.97 -13.99 -2.36
C PRO A 78 -9.21 -13.72 -1.04
N TRP A 79 -9.85 -13.93 0.11
CA TRP A 79 -9.21 -13.78 1.42
C TRP A 79 -8.07 -14.79 1.65
N PRO A 80 -6.96 -14.43 2.34
CA PRO A 80 -6.70 -13.15 3.01
C PRO A 80 -6.42 -12.03 2.01
N TYR A 81 -6.65 -10.78 2.42
CA TYR A 81 -6.26 -9.64 1.59
C TYR A 81 -4.75 -9.72 1.34
N THR A 82 -4.37 -9.74 0.07
CA THR A 82 -2.98 -9.86 -0.37
C THR A 82 -2.69 -8.73 -1.34
N ASP A 83 -1.59 -8.05 -1.12
CA ASP A 83 -1.08 -7.05 -2.05
C ASP A 83 0.43 -7.12 -2.18
N GLY A 84 1.01 -6.44 -3.16
CA GLY A 84 2.44 -6.47 -3.40
C GLY A 84 2.97 -5.22 -4.06
N LEU A 85 4.27 -5.05 -3.90
CA LEU A 85 5.08 -4.01 -4.53
C LEU A 85 6.26 -4.66 -5.22
N THR A 86 6.83 -4.02 -6.24
CA THR A 86 8.19 -4.36 -6.68
C THR A 86 9.17 -4.02 -5.57
N LEU A 87 10.36 -4.63 -5.57
CA LEU A 87 11.40 -4.25 -4.59
C LEU A 87 11.83 -2.80 -4.76
N ALA A 88 11.87 -2.27 -6.00
CA ALA A 88 12.16 -0.87 -6.25
C ALA A 88 11.14 0.06 -5.58
N GLU A 89 9.84 -0.27 -5.65
CA GLU A 89 8.79 0.47 -4.95
C GLU A 89 8.90 0.30 -3.42
N ALA A 90 9.15 -0.92 -2.95
CA ALA A 90 9.24 -1.23 -1.51
C ALA A 90 10.44 -0.57 -0.82
N THR A 91 11.50 -0.27 -1.57
CA THR A 91 12.70 0.41 -1.08
C THR A 91 12.74 1.90 -1.43
N ASN A 92 11.72 2.43 -2.13
CA ASN A 92 11.58 3.85 -2.36
C ASN A 92 11.39 4.58 -1.01
N GLU A 93 11.95 5.78 -0.91
CA GLU A 93 11.92 6.58 0.32
C GLU A 93 10.51 6.87 0.86
N LEU A 94 9.49 6.92 -0.03
CA LEU A 94 8.10 7.18 0.37
C LEU A 94 7.35 5.93 0.86
N ALA A 95 7.86 4.71 0.60
CA ALA A 95 7.21 3.50 1.07
C ALA A 95 7.35 3.36 2.58
N PHE A 96 6.23 3.26 3.29
CA PHE A 96 6.18 3.39 4.74
C PHE A 96 5.27 2.35 5.38
N ILE A 97 5.68 1.82 6.52
CA ILE A 97 4.83 0.98 7.38
C ILE A 97 4.35 1.83 8.56
N ALA A 98 3.06 2.10 8.57
CA ALA A 98 2.43 2.86 9.63
C ALA A 98 1.99 1.93 10.78
N THR A 99 2.29 2.36 12.00
CA THR A 99 1.95 1.73 13.27
C THR A 99 1.11 2.66 14.16
N GLY A 100 1.00 3.93 13.75
CA GLY A 100 0.24 4.97 14.43
C GLY A 100 -0.27 6.04 13.47
N LEU A 101 -1.18 6.85 13.95
CA LEU A 101 -1.69 8.05 13.27
C LEU A 101 -2.12 9.10 14.29
N TYR A 102 -1.91 10.38 13.95
CA TYR A 102 -2.21 11.52 14.85
C TYR A 102 -1.58 11.36 16.25
N GLY A 103 -0.33 10.85 16.31
CA GLY A 103 0.39 10.65 17.57
C GLY A 103 -0.10 9.49 18.45
N ASN A 104 -1.05 8.67 17.98
CA ASN A 104 -1.62 7.55 18.71
C ASN A 104 -1.37 6.22 18.00
N PRO A 105 -1.40 5.06 18.70
CA PRO A 105 -1.38 3.75 18.07
C PRO A 105 -2.50 3.62 17.04
N ILE A 106 -2.21 2.96 15.93
CA ILE A 106 -3.18 2.80 14.85
C ILE A 106 -4.37 1.94 15.31
N PRO A 107 -5.64 2.41 15.17
CA PRO A 107 -6.81 1.62 15.49
C PRO A 107 -7.00 0.41 14.57
N LYS A 108 -7.71 -0.62 15.03
CA LYS A 108 -7.98 -1.86 14.28
C LYS A 108 -8.57 -1.58 12.89
N GLN A 109 -9.61 -0.73 12.79
CA GLN A 109 -10.24 -0.37 11.51
C GLN A 109 -9.31 0.39 10.56
N ASN A 110 -8.28 1.07 11.07
CA ASN A 110 -7.31 1.79 10.28
C ASN A 110 -6.11 0.94 9.89
N GLY A 111 -5.98 -0.29 10.41
CA GLY A 111 -5.02 -1.27 9.94
C GLY A 111 -4.00 -1.76 10.96
N ALA A 112 -4.31 -1.71 12.28
CA ALA A 112 -3.45 -2.32 13.29
C ALA A 112 -3.16 -3.80 12.96
N PRO A 113 -1.97 -4.34 13.32
CA PRO A 113 -0.85 -3.65 13.97
C PRO A 113 0.04 -2.90 12.99
N LEU A 114 0.07 -3.27 11.72
CA LEU A 114 0.92 -2.72 10.66
C LEU A 114 0.09 -2.43 9.42
N ARG A 115 0.28 -1.25 8.87
CA ARG A 115 -0.37 -0.83 7.64
C ARG A 115 0.66 -0.28 6.65
N LEU A 116 0.53 -0.62 5.37
CA LEU A 116 1.29 0.03 4.31
C LEU A 116 0.75 1.44 4.04
N ALA A 117 1.65 2.38 3.80
CA ALA A 117 1.36 3.68 3.23
C ALA A 117 2.28 3.91 2.03
N VAL A 118 1.68 3.97 0.83
CA VAL A 118 2.34 4.28 -0.44
C VAL A 118 1.58 5.43 -1.09
N PRO A 119 1.95 6.68 -0.78
CA PRO A 119 1.10 7.85 -1.01
C PRO A 119 0.85 8.15 -2.50
N TRP A 120 1.70 7.68 -3.42
CA TRP A 120 1.56 7.89 -4.87
C TRP A 120 0.60 6.94 -5.57
N LYS A 121 0.11 5.92 -4.82
CA LYS A 121 -0.82 4.90 -5.32
C LYS A 121 -2.21 5.10 -4.75
N TYR A 122 -3.21 4.57 -5.44
CA TYR A 122 -4.56 4.52 -4.88
C TYR A 122 -4.61 3.75 -3.57
N GLY A 123 -5.44 4.21 -2.64
CA GLY A 123 -5.48 3.77 -1.24
C GLY A 123 -5.69 2.27 -1.03
N PHE A 124 -6.28 1.55 -1.98
CA PHE A 124 -6.45 0.10 -1.88
C PHE A 124 -5.12 -0.67 -1.93
N LYS A 125 -4.04 -0.06 -2.46
CA LYS A 125 -2.68 -0.62 -2.39
C LYS A 125 -2.09 -0.57 -1.00
N SER A 126 -2.58 0.31 -0.14
CA SER A 126 -2.11 0.48 1.23
C SER A 126 -2.76 -0.56 2.15
N ILE A 127 -2.37 -1.83 1.98
CA ILE A 127 -2.88 -2.98 2.74
C ILE A 127 -2.81 -2.76 4.25
N LYS A 128 -3.87 -3.18 4.96
CA LYS A 128 -4.05 -3.05 6.42
C LYS A 128 -3.80 -4.37 7.15
N SER A 129 -3.53 -4.28 8.44
CA SER A 129 -3.44 -5.42 9.36
C SER A 129 -2.50 -6.52 8.87
N ILE A 130 -1.30 -6.10 8.45
CA ILE A 130 -0.29 -6.98 7.88
C ILE A 130 0.27 -7.90 8.96
N VAL A 131 0.26 -9.20 8.68
CA VAL A 131 0.85 -10.24 9.54
C VAL A 131 1.95 -11.04 8.84
N ARG A 132 2.12 -10.86 7.52
CA ARG A 132 3.11 -11.60 6.75
C ARG A 132 3.69 -10.77 5.64
N PHE A 133 5.02 -10.84 5.52
CA PHE A 133 5.81 -10.33 4.41
C PHE A 133 6.48 -11.52 3.70
N HIS A 134 6.38 -11.56 2.38
CA HIS A 134 6.92 -12.64 1.56
C HIS A 134 7.63 -12.07 0.33
N PHE A 135 8.83 -12.56 0.03
CA PHE A 135 9.59 -12.13 -1.14
C PHE A 135 9.51 -13.19 -2.24
N THR A 136 9.27 -12.75 -3.48
CA THR A 136 9.09 -13.66 -4.63
C THR A 136 9.72 -13.10 -5.90
N ALA A 137 10.10 -14.00 -6.82
CA ALA A 137 10.58 -13.63 -8.16
C ALA A 137 9.41 -13.29 -9.12
N SER A 138 8.22 -13.83 -8.86
CA SER A 138 7.06 -13.65 -9.74
C SER A 138 6.12 -12.57 -9.21
N ARG A 139 5.51 -11.79 -10.15
CA ARG A 139 4.51 -10.79 -9.79
C ARG A 139 3.30 -11.45 -9.13
N PRO A 140 2.93 -11.03 -7.91
CA PRO A 140 1.78 -11.59 -7.22
C PRO A 140 0.47 -11.14 -7.87
N LYS A 141 -0.54 -11.99 -7.78
CA LYS A 141 -1.93 -11.57 -7.94
C LYS A 141 -2.35 -10.86 -6.66
N THR A 142 -2.97 -9.68 -6.78
CA THR A 142 -3.45 -8.91 -5.63
C THR A 142 -4.93 -9.14 -5.39
N PHE A 143 -5.43 -8.83 -4.20
CA PHE A 143 -6.83 -9.02 -3.84
C PHE A 143 -7.78 -8.41 -4.88
N TRP A 144 -7.60 -7.13 -5.19
CA TRP A 144 -8.48 -6.45 -6.13
C TRP A 144 -8.24 -6.83 -7.59
N SER A 145 -7.01 -7.21 -7.98
CA SER A 145 -6.77 -7.72 -9.35
C SER A 145 -7.44 -9.08 -9.61
N ILE A 146 -7.83 -9.80 -8.55
CA ILE A 146 -8.63 -11.03 -8.64
C ILE A 146 -10.11 -10.70 -8.55
N ALA A 147 -10.53 -9.86 -7.60
CA ALA A 147 -11.93 -9.55 -7.33
C ALA A 147 -12.59 -8.67 -8.40
N GLY A 148 -11.83 -7.79 -9.04
CA GLY A 148 -12.31 -6.87 -10.07
C GLY A 148 -11.23 -6.57 -11.14
N PRO A 149 -10.85 -7.56 -11.97
CA PRO A 149 -9.71 -7.46 -12.89
C PRO A 149 -9.88 -6.42 -14.01
N THR A 150 -11.10 -5.98 -14.27
CA THR A 150 -11.41 -4.93 -15.24
C THR A 150 -11.29 -3.53 -14.66
N GLU A 151 -11.27 -3.40 -13.34
CA GLU A 151 -11.25 -2.12 -12.63
C GLU A 151 -9.97 -1.87 -11.86
N TYR A 152 -9.25 -2.94 -11.44
CA TYR A 152 -8.11 -2.86 -10.55
C TYR A 152 -6.92 -3.68 -11.05
N GLY A 153 -5.77 -3.04 -11.12
CA GLY A 153 -4.53 -3.68 -11.53
C GLY A 153 -3.48 -3.76 -10.40
N PHE A 154 -2.31 -4.25 -10.77
CA PHE A 154 -1.19 -4.40 -9.85
C PHE A 154 -0.56 -3.06 -9.44
N TRP A 155 -0.37 -2.15 -10.40
CA TRP A 155 0.39 -0.92 -10.16
C TRP A 155 -0.41 0.14 -9.42
N ALA A 156 -1.62 0.42 -9.88
CA ALA A 156 -2.58 1.33 -9.25
C ALA A 156 -2.02 2.72 -8.86
N ASN A 157 -1.16 3.28 -9.70
CA ASN A 157 -0.64 4.61 -9.50
C ASN A 157 -1.72 5.67 -9.79
N VAL A 158 -1.72 6.76 -9.04
CA VAL A 158 -2.70 7.83 -9.25
C VAL A 158 -2.40 8.61 -10.53
N ASN A 159 -3.40 8.69 -11.43
CA ASN A 159 -3.30 9.49 -12.65
C ASN A 159 -4.64 10.17 -12.96
N PRO A 160 -4.69 11.53 -13.01
CA PRO A 160 -5.92 12.27 -13.32
C PRO A 160 -6.44 12.07 -14.74
N LYS A 161 -5.60 11.58 -15.67
CA LYS A 161 -5.94 11.39 -17.09
C LYS A 161 -6.45 9.99 -17.43
N ILE A 162 -6.41 9.07 -16.49
CA ILE A 162 -6.86 7.68 -16.67
C ILE A 162 -8.01 7.42 -15.71
N ASP A 163 -9.22 7.41 -16.26
CA ASP A 163 -10.44 7.24 -15.47
C ASP A 163 -10.62 5.79 -14.99
N HIS A 164 -11.33 5.64 -13.88
CA HIS A 164 -11.91 4.37 -13.49
C HIS A 164 -13.07 4.04 -14.44
N PRO A 165 -13.36 2.76 -14.76
CA PRO A 165 -14.46 2.42 -15.68
C PRO A 165 -15.83 3.02 -15.32
N ARG A 166 -16.04 3.40 -14.06
CA ARG A 166 -17.33 3.89 -13.55
C ARG A 166 -17.35 5.38 -13.17
N TRP A 167 -16.19 6.04 -13.06
CA TRP A 167 -16.09 7.46 -12.68
C TRP A 167 -14.77 8.08 -13.13
N SER A 168 -14.76 9.44 -13.17
CA SER A 168 -13.57 10.19 -13.50
C SER A 168 -12.60 10.30 -12.34
N GLN A 169 -11.30 10.30 -12.66
CA GLN A 169 -10.19 10.52 -11.74
C GLN A 169 -9.62 11.94 -11.82
N ALA A 170 -10.16 12.79 -12.68
CA ALA A 170 -9.63 14.13 -12.94
C ALA A 170 -9.67 15.06 -11.71
N THR A 171 -10.64 14.85 -10.83
CA THR A 171 -10.80 15.65 -9.60
C THR A 171 -11.05 14.76 -8.38
N GLU A 172 -10.79 15.30 -7.20
CA GLU A 172 -11.00 14.60 -5.93
C GLU A 172 -11.67 15.50 -4.89
N ARG A 173 -12.47 14.90 -4.01
CA ARG A 173 -13.07 15.56 -2.87
C ARG A 173 -12.14 15.49 -1.68
N VAL A 174 -11.69 16.61 -1.15
CA VAL A 174 -10.87 16.66 0.06
C VAL A 174 -11.77 16.49 1.29
N LEU A 175 -11.54 15.42 2.07
CA LEU A 175 -12.29 15.16 3.30
C LEU A 175 -12.00 16.24 4.34
N GLY A 176 -13.01 16.58 5.13
CA GLY A 176 -12.95 17.66 6.12
C GLY A 176 -13.40 19.01 5.57
N THR A 177 -13.00 19.38 4.35
CA THR A 177 -13.43 20.63 3.72
C THR A 177 -14.55 20.44 2.70
N ASN A 178 -14.71 19.22 2.19
CA ASN A 178 -15.60 18.86 1.07
C ASN A 178 -15.32 19.61 -0.25
N LYS A 179 -14.23 20.36 -0.34
CA LYS A 179 -13.83 21.03 -1.59
C LYS A 179 -13.40 20.00 -2.64
N ARG A 180 -13.76 20.26 -3.89
CA ARG A 180 -13.20 19.54 -5.03
C ARG A 180 -11.95 20.24 -5.55
N VAL A 181 -10.90 19.46 -5.77
CA VAL A 181 -9.62 19.94 -6.32
C VAL A 181 -9.18 19.05 -7.47
N PRO A 182 -8.36 19.54 -8.40
CA PRO A 182 -7.71 18.70 -9.41
C PRO A 182 -6.87 17.59 -8.77
N THR A 183 -6.98 16.38 -9.27
CA THR A 183 -6.09 15.27 -8.88
C THR A 183 -4.70 15.47 -9.49
N LEU A 184 -3.67 15.23 -8.70
CA LEU A 184 -2.29 15.32 -9.14
C LEU A 184 -1.75 13.96 -9.60
N LEU A 185 -0.92 13.95 -10.64
CA LEU A 185 -0.21 12.75 -11.09
C LEU A 185 0.62 12.17 -9.94
N TYR A 186 0.56 10.84 -9.76
CA TYR A 186 1.15 10.16 -8.60
C TYR A 186 0.75 10.80 -7.26
N ASN A 187 -0.48 11.35 -7.18
CA ASN A 187 -0.99 12.04 -5.99
C ASN A 187 -0.10 13.22 -5.53
N GLY A 188 0.67 13.82 -6.42
CA GLY A 188 1.60 14.91 -6.14
C GLY A 188 3.05 14.49 -5.81
N TYR A 189 3.37 13.19 -5.91
CA TYR A 189 4.70 12.65 -5.61
C TYR A 189 5.50 12.25 -6.87
N ALA A 190 5.22 12.87 -8.01
CA ALA A 190 5.83 12.51 -9.28
C ALA A 190 7.37 12.62 -9.28
N GLU A 191 7.92 13.64 -8.62
CA GLU A 191 9.38 13.86 -8.55
C GLU A 191 10.11 12.69 -7.89
N GLN A 192 9.50 12.05 -6.88
CA GLN A 192 10.10 10.97 -6.12
C GLN A 192 9.90 9.59 -6.75
N VAL A 193 8.88 9.42 -7.61
CA VAL A 193 8.47 8.07 -8.04
C VAL A 193 8.37 7.86 -9.54
N ALA A 194 8.28 8.91 -10.36
CA ALA A 194 8.10 8.74 -11.82
C ALA A 194 9.25 7.93 -12.45
N GLY A 195 10.47 8.08 -11.94
CA GLY A 195 11.63 7.32 -12.38
C GLY A 195 11.52 5.80 -12.18
N LEU A 196 10.72 5.33 -11.21
CA LEU A 196 10.48 3.90 -11.00
C LEU A 196 9.79 3.22 -12.20
N TYR A 197 9.05 3.99 -12.98
CA TYR A 197 8.21 3.52 -14.08
C TYR A 197 8.75 3.91 -15.44
N ALA A 198 9.90 4.60 -15.50
CA ALA A 198 10.53 4.99 -16.74
C ALA A 198 10.86 3.75 -17.60
N GLY A 199 10.46 3.78 -18.88
CA GLY A 199 10.69 2.66 -19.81
C GLY A 199 9.76 1.46 -19.67
N MET A 200 8.81 1.46 -18.74
CA MET A 200 7.78 0.41 -18.62
C MET A 200 6.68 0.59 -19.68
N THR A 201 6.97 0.18 -20.91
CA THR A 201 6.00 0.18 -22.01
C THR A 201 5.13 -1.07 -21.95
N GLY A 202 3.82 -0.93 -22.21
CA GLY A 202 2.87 -2.07 -22.20
C GLY A 202 2.29 -2.46 -20.86
N GLU A 203 2.73 -1.85 -19.76
CA GLU A 203 2.15 -2.05 -18.42
C GLU A 203 0.99 -1.08 -18.16
N LYS A 204 -0.08 -1.59 -17.50
CA LYS A 204 -1.22 -0.76 -17.07
C LYS A 204 -0.89 -0.08 -15.74
N LEU A 205 -0.04 0.93 -15.78
CA LEU A 205 0.54 1.56 -14.59
C LEU A 205 -0.46 2.29 -13.68
N PHE A 206 -1.62 2.64 -14.20
CA PHE A 206 -2.57 3.54 -13.55
C PHE A 206 -3.93 2.87 -13.26
N MET A 207 -3.94 1.57 -13.19
CA MET A 207 -5.13 0.77 -12.98
C MET A 207 -4.94 -0.16 -11.79
#